data_e08055d66af7b2f025e0b69ee94cfe77
#
_entry.id   e08055d66af7b2f025e0b69ee94cfe77
#
_cell.length_a   1.000
_cell.length_b   1.000
_cell.length_c   1.000
_cell.angle_alpha   90.00
_cell.angle_beta   90.00
_cell.angle_gamma   90.00
#
_symmetry.space_group_name_H-M   'P 1'
#
loop_
_entity.id
_entity.type
_entity.pdbx_description
1 polymer ?
#
loop_
_entity_poly.entity_id
_entity_poly.type
_entity_poly.pdbx_seq_one_letter_code
_entity_poly.pdbx_strand_id
1 'polypeptide(L)'
;MKRFTRASGGQGMSNYDDFRGTRAVAEAHRFDVAALERYLRSHVPGFEGPVEVEQFKGGQSNPTFLLRGGEKRYVLRRKPPGKLLPSAHAVDREFRVITALAHSDVPVGRTYCLCTDESVIGSMFYLMDYVEGRVLWDPLLPGMQPSERRAIFDEMNRVIAALHRVDFQAIGLADYGKPGNYFARQIDRWSRQYKASETEKIEAMDRLIEWLPTNIPPGDATTIVHGDYRLDNMIFHPSEPRVLAVLDWELSTLGHPMADFSYHMMTWRLSPDEFRGLRGSDLASLGIPTEEEYLGMYLRRVGVADKPDPKAWSFYMAYNMFRMAGILQGVMARALAGNAASAQALEAGRRARPMAESGWAEVERMLA
;
A
#
# COMPACT_ATOMS: atom_id res chain seq x y z
N MET A 1 -30.48 -43.77 9.41
CA MET A 1 -29.18 -43.57 10.00
C MET A 1 -28.16 -43.31 8.88
N LYS A 2 -27.99 -42.06 8.44
CA LYS A 2 -27.01 -41.65 7.39
C LYS A 2 -26.04 -40.63 8.06
N ARG A 3 -24.79 -41.04 8.18
CA ARG A 3 -23.69 -40.21 8.68
C ARG A 3 -23.34 -39.20 7.60
N PHE A 4 -23.46 -37.90 7.91
CA PHE A 4 -22.86 -36.82 7.14
C PHE A 4 -21.42 -36.70 7.57
N THR A 5 -20.50 -37.00 6.68
CA THR A 5 -19.07 -36.67 6.79
C THR A 5 -18.90 -35.17 6.62
N ARG A 6 -18.35 -34.53 7.66
CA ARG A 6 -17.86 -33.14 7.61
C ARG A 6 -16.68 -33.09 6.65
N ALA A 7 -16.77 -32.28 5.61
CA ALA A 7 -15.65 -31.86 4.81
C ALA A 7 -14.82 -30.86 5.63
N SER A 8 -13.58 -31.23 5.90
CA SER A 8 -12.54 -30.35 6.46
C SER A 8 -12.01 -29.45 5.36
N GLY A 9 -12.48 -28.21 5.32
CA GLY A 9 -11.91 -27.15 4.49
C GLY A 9 -11.90 -25.86 5.28
N GLY A 10 -10.73 -25.42 5.75
CA GLY A 10 -10.64 -24.16 6.45
C GLY A 10 -9.39 -24.02 7.34
N GLN A 11 -8.21 -24.02 6.74
CA GLN A 11 -7.01 -23.48 7.39
C GLN A 11 -6.45 -22.41 6.47
N GLY A 12 -6.45 -21.15 6.93
CA GLY A 12 -5.79 -20.04 6.23
C GLY A 12 -6.48 -18.68 6.27
N MET A 13 -7.55 -18.49 7.02
CA MET A 13 -8.04 -17.13 7.30
C MET A 13 -7.14 -16.51 8.37
N SER A 14 -6.19 -15.68 7.96
CA SER A 14 -5.55 -14.73 8.87
C SER A 14 -6.66 -13.93 9.54
N ASN A 15 -6.62 -13.85 10.88
CA ASN A 15 -7.66 -13.18 11.65
C ASN A 15 -7.50 -11.67 11.43
N TYR A 16 -8.15 -11.11 10.39
CA TYR A 16 -8.10 -9.68 10.07
C TYR A 16 -8.63 -8.80 11.21
N ASP A 17 -9.34 -9.37 12.16
CA ASP A 17 -9.83 -8.68 13.34
C ASP A 17 -8.69 -8.22 14.26
N ASP A 18 -7.50 -8.87 14.19
CA ASP A 18 -6.31 -8.43 14.92
C ASP A 18 -5.79 -7.07 14.44
N PHE A 19 -6.13 -6.64 13.24
CA PHE A 19 -5.72 -5.36 12.66
C PHE A 19 -6.81 -4.29 12.69
N ARG A 20 -8.02 -4.65 13.10
CA ARG A 20 -9.16 -3.72 13.18
C ARG A 20 -9.27 -3.04 14.53
N GLY A 21 -9.72 -1.79 14.51
CA GLY A 21 -10.02 -1.00 15.71
C GLY A 21 -8.78 -0.46 16.42
N THR A 22 -8.99 -0.05 17.64
CA THR A 22 -8.00 0.60 18.49
C THR A 22 -7.73 -0.21 19.75
N ARG A 23 -6.71 0.17 20.47
CA ARG A 23 -6.30 -0.36 21.77
C ARG A 23 -5.72 0.77 22.62
N ALA A 24 -5.52 0.52 23.92
CA ALA A 24 -4.75 1.43 24.76
C ALA A 24 -3.36 1.67 24.17
N VAL A 25 -2.84 2.90 24.32
CA VAL A 25 -1.50 3.26 23.82
C VAL A 25 -0.45 2.39 24.48
N ALA A 26 0.34 1.70 23.65
CA ALA A 26 1.45 0.88 24.11
C ALA A 26 2.48 1.74 24.88
N GLU A 27 3.09 1.19 25.91
CA GLU A 27 4.02 1.94 26.77
C GLU A 27 5.17 2.61 25.98
N ALA A 28 5.76 1.89 25.03
CA ALA A 28 6.82 2.40 24.15
C ALA A 28 6.36 3.55 23.23
N HIS A 29 5.04 3.75 23.10
CA HIS A 29 4.44 4.76 22.23
C HIS A 29 3.74 5.89 23.02
N ARG A 30 3.83 5.91 24.33
CA ARG A 30 3.26 6.97 25.16
C ARG A 30 3.94 8.32 24.90
N PHE A 31 3.21 9.40 25.09
CA PHE A 31 3.67 10.77 24.95
C PHE A 31 2.84 11.70 25.87
N ASP A 32 3.28 12.93 26.02
CA ASP A 32 2.58 13.96 26.81
C ASP A 32 1.31 14.42 26.07
N VAL A 33 0.17 13.92 26.49
CA VAL A 33 -1.16 14.26 25.91
C VAL A 33 -1.52 15.71 26.20
N ALA A 34 -1.12 16.27 27.34
CA ALA A 34 -1.40 17.67 27.67
C ALA A 34 -0.58 18.62 26.80
N ALA A 35 0.66 18.27 26.48
CA ALA A 35 1.49 19.02 25.52
C ALA A 35 0.90 18.96 24.12
N LEU A 36 0.45 17.79 23.68
CA LEU A 36 -0.26 17.63 22.41
C LEU A 36 -1.52 18.51 22.35
N GLU A 37 -2.36 18.47 23.38
CA GLU A 37 -3.59 19.27 23.43
C GLU A 37 -3.29 20.77 23.32
N ARG A 38 -2.30 21.29 24.07
CA ARG A 38 -1.90 22.70 23.97
C ARG A 38 -1.45 23.05 22.55
N TYR A 39 -0.68 22.18 21.91
CA TYR A 39 -0.25 22.38 20.54
C TYR A 39 -1.43 22.40 19.56
N LEU A 40 -2.35 21.45 19.65
CA LEU A 40 -3.50 21.35 18.76
C LEU A 40 -4.46 22.55 18.92
N ARG A 41 -4.67 23.04 20.13
CA ARG A 41 -5.50 24.24 20.38
C ARG A 41 -4.95 25.50 19.68
N SER A 42 -3.64 25.61 19.54
CA SER A 42 -2.99 26.77 18.91
C SER A 42 -2.79 26.61 17.38
N HIS A 43 -2.81 25.39 16.84
CA HIS A 43 -2.46 25.13 15.44
C HIS A 43 -3.62 24.54 14.60
N VAL A 44 -4.70 24.09 15.24
CA VAL A 44 -5.85 23.50 14.53
C VAL A 44 -7.10 24.36 14.82
N PRO A 45 -7.55 25.16 13.85
CA PRO A 45 -8.74 26.00 14.03
C PRO A 45 -9.98 25.19 14.43
N GLY A 46 -10.64 25.58 15.50
CA GLY A 46 -11.84 24.91 16.03
C GLY A 46 -11.55 23.55 16.66
N PHE A 47 -10.31 23.32 17.12
CA PHE A 47 -10.00 22.16 17.95
C PHE A 47 -10.52 22.35 19.35
N GLU A 48 -11.23 21.33 19.88
CA GLU A 48 -11.82 21.31 21.21
C GLU A 48 -11.25 20.13 21.99
N GLY A 49 -10.85 20.35 23.23
CA GLY A 49 -10.38 19.31 24.17
C GLY A 49 -11.41 19.00 25.23
N PRO A 50 -11.15 18.05 26.13
CA PRO A 50 -9.89 17.35 26.32
C PRO A 50 -9.60 16.32 25.23
N VAL A 51 -8.30 15.97 25.08
CA VAL A 51 -7.86 14.96 24.13
C VAL A 51 -7.87 13.57 24.76
N GLU A 52 -8.60 12.64 24.16
CA GLU A 52 -8.47 11.22 24.43
C GLU A 52 -7.68 10.55 23.31
N VAL A 53 -6.80 9.61 23.66
CA VAL A 53 -5.88 8.96 22.71
C VAL A 53 -6.01 7.44 22.79
N GLU A 54 -6.26 6.81 21.64
CA GLU A 54 -6.18 5.37 21.46
C GLU A 54 -5.20 5.06 20.32
N GLN A 55 -4.54 3.92 20.36
CA GLN A 55 -3.63 3.50 19.29
C GLN A 55 -4.33 2.53 18.35
N PHE A 56 -4.23 2.73 17.02
CA PHE A 56 -4.69 1.74 16.06
C PHE A 56 -3.87 0.44 16.17
N LYS A 57 -4.53 -0.69 15.97
CA LYS A 57 -3.89 -2.02 15.98
C LYS A 57 -3.06 -2.25 14.72
N GLY A 58 -3.46 -1.68 13.58
CA GLY A 58 -2.70 -1.65 12.32
C GLY A 58 -1.70 -0.49 12.25
N GLY A 59 -0.97 -0.38 11.15
CA GLY A 59 0.02 0.69 10.93
C GLY A 59 1.35 0.41 11.61
N GLN A 60 2.03 -0.66 11.19
CA GLN A 60 3.28 -1.13 11.83
C GLN A 60 4.49 -0.22 11.57
N SER A 61 4.52 0.52 10.46
CA SER A 61 5.65 1.37 10.09
C SER A 61 5.69 2.65 10.92
N ASN A 62 4.58 3.39 10.95
CA ASN A 62 4.45 4.65 11.70
C ASN A 62 3.34 4.52 12.74
N PRO A 63 3.61 4.73 14.05
CA PRO A 63 2.58 4.69 15.08
C PRO A 63 1.44 5.65 14.75
N THR A 64 0.23 5.11 14.69
CA THR A 64 -0.98 5.83 14.31
C THR A 64 -2.00 5.77 15.44
N PHE A 65 -2.60 6.92 15.76
CA PHE A 65 -3.48 7.10 16.92
C PHE A 65 -4.80 7.71 16.48
N LEU A 66 -5.89 7.26 17.10
CA LEU A 66 -7.17 7.91 17.10
C LEU A 66 -7.16 8.96 18.23
N LEU A 67 -7.44 10.20 17.87
CA LEU A 67 -7.69 11.26 18.84
C LEU A 67 -9.18 11.60 18.86
N ARG A 68 -9.72 11.79 20.06
CA ARG A 68 -11.04 12.39 20.26
C ARG A 68 -10.84 13.75 20.89
N GLY A 69 -11.43 14.79 20.30
CA GLY A 69 -11.41 16.16 20.82
C GLY A 69 -12.79 16.77 20.65
N GLY A 70 -13.51 16.95 21.75
CA GLY A 70 -14.95 17.28 21.68
C GLY A 70 -15.74 16.19 20.96
N GLU A 71 -16.58 16.58 20.01
CA GLU A 71 -17.36 15.64 19.18
C GLU A 71 -16.59 15.12 17.97
N LYS A 72 -15.39 15.65 17.69
CA LYS A 72 -14.61 15.31 16.50
C LYS A 72 -13.62 14.18 16.77
N ARG A 73 -13.35 13.42 15.72
CA ARG A 73 -12.34 12.38 15.68
C ARG A 73 -11.27 12.74 14.67
N TYR A 74 -10.00 12.48 15.03
CA TYR A 74 -8.84 12.75 14.20
C TYR A 74 -7.93 11.55 14.19
N VAL A 75 -7.05 11.48 13.19
CA VAL A 75 -5.93 10.54 13.14
C VAL A 75 -4.63 11.31 13.29
N LEU A 76 -3.84 10.93 14.28
CA LEU A 76 -2.47 11.39 14.45
C LEU A 76 -1.52 10.30 13.99
N ARG A 77 -0.62 10.64 13.07
CA ARG A 77 0.43 9.75 12.60
C ARG A 77 1.78 10.36 12.91
N ARG A 78 2.68 9.60 13.56
CA ARG A 78 3.98 10.13 13.98
C ARG A 78 5.12 9.20 13.60
N LYS A 79 6.34 9.75 13.53
CA LYS A 79 7.56 8.96 13.43
C LYS A 79 7.70 8.06 14.66
N PRO A 80 8.19 6.81 14.53
CA PRO A 80 8.60 6.03 15.69
C PRO A 80 9.65 6.78 16.51
N PRO A 81 9.63 6.64 17.83
CA PRO A 81 10.70 7.21 18.67
C PRO A 81 12.02 6.47 18.46
N GLY A 82 13.15 7.16 18.62
CA GLY A 82 14.50 6.61 18.55
C GLY A 82 15.26 6.91 17.25
N LYS A 83 16.45 6.29 17.10
CA LYS A 83 17.29 6.48 15.90
C LYS A 83 16.72 5.69 14.73
N LEU A 84 16.32 6.39 13.69
CA LEU A 84 15.75 5.82 12.46
C LEU A 84 16.78 5.89 11.32
N LEU A 85 16.63 5.03 10.33
CA LEU A 85 17.39 5.12 9.09
C LEU A 85 17.03 6.41 8.35
N PRO A 86 18.00 7.08 7.71
CA PRO A 86 17.71 8.24 6.87
C PRO A 86 16.63 7.93 5.84
N SER A 87 15.67 8.82 5.66
CA SER A 87 14.49 8.67 4.76
C SER A 87 13.45 7.58 5.12
N ALA A 88 13.65 6.83 6.20
CA ALA A 88 12.58 5.98 6.71
C ALA A 88 11.57 6.81 7.51
N HIS A 89 10.30 6.40 7.46
CA HIS A 89 9.24 7.01 8.27
C HIS A 89 9.03 8.52 8.04
N ALA A 90 9.04 8.96 6.77
CA ALA A 90 8.93 10.35 6.37
C ALA A 90 7.48 10.86 6.43
N VAL A 91 6.94 11.07 7.65
CA VAL A 91 5.56 11.53 7.86
C VAL A 91 5.30 12.94 7.29
N ASP A 92 6.33 13.77 7.16
CA ASP A 92 6.30 15.05 6.47
C ASP A 92 6.02 14.89 4.96
N ARG A 93 6.56 13.85 4.33
CA ARG A 93 6.28 13.54 2.92
C ARG A 93 4.85 13.02 2.74
N GLU A 94 4.38 12.17 3.66
CA GLU A 94 2.98 11.72 3.67
C GLU A 94 2.03 12.90 3.80
N PHE A 95 2.25 13.76 4.80
CA PHE A 95 1.47 15.00 4.99
C PHE A 95 1.44 15.85 3.73
N ARG A 96 2.59 16.06 3.09
CA ARG A 96 2.74 16.89 1.90
C ARG A 96 1.89 16.37 0.72
N VAL A 97 1.98 15.08 0.41
CA VAL A 97 1.22 14.51 -0.71
C VAL A 97 -0.27 14.47 -0.42
N ILE A 98 -0.69 14.10 0.79
CA ILE A 98 -2.11 14.10 1.17
C ILE A 98 -2.69 15.50 1.08
N THR A 99 -1.97 16.51 1.58
CA THR A 99 -2.41 17.92 1.53
C THR A 99 -2.52 18.41 0.09
N ALA A 100 -1.55 18.08 -0.76
CA ALA A 100 -1.56 18.49 -2.16
C ALA A 100 -2.71 17.83 -2.95
N LEU A 101 -3.03 16.56 -2.66
CA LEU A 101 -4.12 15.83 -3.32
C LEU A 101 -5.52 16.24 -2.87
N ALA A 102 -5.67 16.99 -1.78
CA ALA A 102 -6.97 17.33 -1.20
C ALA A 102 -7.92 18.10 -2.14
N HIS A 103 -7.39 18.71 -3.21
CA HIS A 103 -8.15 19.45 -4.23
C HIS A 103 -8.20 18.71 -5.58
N SER A 104 -7.91 17.43 -5.59
CA SER A 104 -7.97 16.57 -6.78
C SER A 104 -9.13 15.57 -6.69
N ASP A 105 -9.32 14.77 -7.75
CA ASP A 105 -10.30 13.67 -7.77
C ASP A 105 -9.84 12.44 -6.97
N VAL A 106 -8.67 12.50 -6.34
CA VAL A 106 -8.14 11.41 -5.49
C VAL A 106 -8.69 11.57 -4.09
N PRO A 107 -9.44 10.59 -3.57
CA PRO A 107 -9.99 10.68 -2.22
C PRO A 107 -8.88 10.54 -1.16
N VAL A 108 -8.73 11.56 -0.34
CA VAL A 108 -7.78 11.60 0.79
C VAL A 108 -8.44 12.25 2.01
N GLY A 109 -7.99 11.89 3.20
CA GLY A 109 -8.40 12.58 4.43
C GLY A 109 -7.85 14.02 4.46
N ARG A 110 -8.65 14.96 4.93
CA ARG A 110 -8.18 16.35 5.14
C ARG A 110 -7.07 16.38 6.18
N THR A 111 -5.98 17.05 5.88
CA THR A 111 -4.88 17.32 6.83
C THR A 111 -5.11 18.65 7.57
N TYR A 112 -4.64 18.74 8.80
CA TYR A 112 -4.81 19.92 9.66
C TYR A 112 -3.48 20.62 9.95
N CYS A 113 -2.50 19.87 10.47
CA CYS A 113 -1.19 20.42 10.82
C CYS A 113 -0.10 19.36 10.71
N LEU A 114 1.11 19.82 10.44
CA LEU A 114 2.36 19.07 10.57
C LEU A 114 3.17 19.71 11.69
N CYS A 115 3.55 18.95 12.70
CA CYS A 115 4.44 19.37 13.76
C CYS A 115 5.83 18.78 13.53
N THR A 116 6.82 19.64 13.28
CA THR A 116 8.23 19.26 13.13
C THR A 116 9.02 19.45 14.43
N ASP A 117 8.41 20.07 15.44
CA ASP A 117 9.01 20.27 16.76
C ASP A 117 8.85 18.98 17.60
N GLU A 118 9.95 18.25 17.73
CA GLU A 118 9.98 17.01 18.49
C GLU A 118 9.80 17.23 20.01
N SER A 119 9.95 18.47 20.52
CA SER A 119 9.74 18.75 21.95
C SER A 119 8.30 18.61 22.40
N VAL A 120 7.34 18.61 21.47
CA VAL A 120 5.89 18.53 21.78
C VAL A 120 5.51 17.13 22.27
N ILE A 121 5.82 16.08 21.47
CA ILE A 121 5.49 14.67 21.81
C ILE A 121 6.63 13.69 21.57
N GLY A 122 7.87 14.17 21.46
CA GLY A 122 9.07 13.34 21.31
C GLY A 122 9.39 12.91 19.88
N SER A 123 8.56 13.27 18.88
CA SER A 123 8.83 13.02 17.46
C SER A 123 7.90 13.83 16.58
N MET A 124 8.31 14.04 15.32
CA MET A 124 7.48 14.68 14.28
C MET A 124 6.17 13.92 14.07
N PHE A 125 5.06 14.65 13.88
CA PHE A 125 3.74 14.08 13.63
C PHE A 125 2.90 14.98 12.73
N TYR A 126 1.83 14.41 12.18
CA TYR A 126 0.76 15.20 11.55
C TYR A 126 -0.62 14.75 12.01
N LEU A 127 -1.58 15.63 11.85
CA LEU A 127 -2.99 15.42 12.17
C LEU A 127 -3.82 15.47 10.89
N MET A 128 -4.74 14.51 10.75
CA MET A 128 -5.71 14.46 9.65
C MET A 128 -7.09 14.01 10.14
N ASP A 129 -8.10 14.08 9.27
CA ASP A 129 -9.43 13.56 9.53
C ASP A 129 -9.41 12.07 9.88
N TYR A 130 -10.27 11.67 10.80
CA TYR A 130 -10.71 10.30 10.90
C TYR A 130 -11.83 10.06 9.88
N VAL A 131 -11.55 9.26 8.89
CA VAL A 131 -12.53 8.87 7.87
C VAL A 131 -13.24 7.60 8.30
N GLU A 132 -14.55 7.68 8.49
CA GLU A 132 -15.38 6.53 8.86
C GLU A 132 -15.80 5.72 7.63
N GLY A 133 -15.56 4.41 7.64
CA GLY A 133 -15.89 3.55 6.50
C GLY A 133 -15.43 2.12 6.68
N ARG A 134 -15.45 1.36 5.57
CA ARG A 134 -15.06 -0.05 5.52
C ARG A 134 -13.66 -0.20 4.93
N VAL A 135 -12.80 -0.95 5.59
CA VAL A 135 -11.56 -1.48 5.01
C VAL A 135 -11.81 -2.92 4.58
N LEU A 136 -11.56 -3.21 3.31
CA LEU A 136 -11.76 -4.52 2.69
C LEU A 136 -10.40 -5.22 2.55
N TRP A 137 -10.30 -6.45 3.04
CA TRP A 137 -9.01 -7.15 3.16
C TRP A 137 -8.84 -8.26 2.13
N ASP A 138 -9.93 -8.90 1.74
CA ASP A 138 -9.95 -10.04 0.83
C ASP A 138 -10.41 -9.58 -0.55
N PRO A 139 -9.58 -9.68 -1.61
CA PRO A 139 -9.96 -9.26 -2.96
C PRO A 139 -11.09 -10.12 -3.57
N LEU A 140 -11.38 -11.30 -3.01
CA LEU A 140 -12.55 -12.07 -3.41
C LEU A 140 -13.87 -11.48 -2.88
N LEU A 141 -13.79 -10.52 -1.93
CA LEU A 141 -14.93 -9.80 -1.36
C LEU A 141 -16.06 -10.76 -0.91
N PRO A 142 -15.78 -11.68 0.03
CA PRO A 142 -16.75 -12.68 0.46
C PRO A 142 -18.04 -12.03 0.99
N GLY A 143 -19.17 -12.65 0.70
CA GLY A 143 -20.49 -12.16 1.11
C GLY A 143 -21.10 -11.08 0.23
N MET A 144 -20.35 -10.50 -0.73
CA MET A 144 -20.88 -9.49 -1.65
C MET A 144 -21.52 -10.13 -2.90
N GLN A 145 -22.48 -9.43 -3.50
CA GLN A 145 -23.06 -9.83 -4.79
C GLN A 145 -22.07 -9.54 -5.94
N PRO A 146 -22.16 -10.23 -7.09
CA PRO A 146 -21.30 -9.99 -8.24
C PRO A 146 -21.29 -8.53 -8.73
N SER A 147 -22.45 -7.86 -8.72
CA SER A 147 -22.56 -6.44 -9.08
C SER A 147 -21.84 -5.51 -8.10
N GLU A 148 -21.85 -5.82 -6.80
CA GLU A 148 -21.15 -5.05 -5.78
C GLU A 148 -19.64 -5.21 -5.93
N ARG A 149 -19.14 -6.44 -6.18
CA ARG A 149 -17.72 -6.69 -6.46
C ARG A 149 -17.26 -5.91 -7.67
N ARG A 150 -18.02 -5.98 -8.78
CA ARG A 150 -17.67 -5.20 -9.98
C ARG A 150 -17.59 -3.71 -9.71
N ALA A 151 -18.51 -3.17 -8.94
CA ALA A 151 -18.52 -1.76 -8.59
C ALA A 151 -17.33 -1.36 -7.68
N ILE A 152 -16.91 -2.21 -6.74
CA ILE A 152 -15.70 -2.00 -5.92
C ILE A 152 -14.44 -1.97 -6.82
N PHE A 153 -14.29 -2.95 -7.72
CA PHE A 153 -13.15 -2.97 -8.65
C PHE A 153 -13.17 -1.79 -9.62
N ASP A 154 -14.36 -1.39 -10.10
CA ASP A 154 -14.49 -0.20 -10.96
C ASP A 154 -14.06 1.07 -10.24
N GLU A 155 -14.46 1.24 -8.99
CA GLU A 155 -14.07 2.41 -8.18
C GLU A 155 -12.56 2.42 -7.88
N MET A 156 -11.96 1.27 -7.54
CA MET A 156 -10.50 1.19 -7.38
C MET A 156 -9.77 1.61 -8.66
N ASN A 157 -10.24 1.15 -9.81
CA ASN A 157 -9.69 1.52 -11.11
C ASN A 157 -9.84 3.03 -11.38
N ARG A 158 -10.99 3.62 -11.03
CA ARG A 158 -11.23 5.06 -11.16
C ARG A 158 -10.23 5.86 -10.31
N VAL A 159 -10.01 5.45 -9.07
CA VAL A 159 -9.16 6.20 -8.13
C VAL A 159 -7.69 6.16 -8.54
N ILE A 160 -7.14 5.00 -8.95
CA ILE A 160 -5.75 4.94 -9.40
C ILE A 160 -5.56 5.71 -10.71
N ALA A 161 -6.55 5.68 -11.61
CA ALA A 161 -6.50 6.48 -12.83
C ALA A 161 -6.58 7.98 -12.52
N ALA A 162 -7.38 8.39 -11.54
CA ALA A 162 -7.43 9.77 -11.07
C ALA A 162 -6.07 10.21 -10.53
N LEU A 163 -5.41 9.37 -9.71
CA LEU A 163 -4.07 9.65 -9.17
C LEU A 163 -3.04 9.87 -10.29
N HIS A 164 -3.03 9.00 -11.29
CA HIS A 164 -2.05 9.07 -12.38
C HIS A 164 -2.32 10.22 -13.37
N ARG A 165 -3.50 10.84 -13.32
CA ARG A 165 -3.86 12.01 -14.11
C ARG A 165 -3.59 13.33 -13.41
N VAL A 166 -3.23 13.33 -12.14
CA VAL A 166 -2.94 14.56 -11.40
C VAL A 166 -1.74 15.27 -12.02
N ASP A 167 -1.91 16.53 -12.33
CA ASP A 167 -0.78 17.42 -12.65
C ASP A 167 0.00 17.72 -11.36
N PHE A 168 1.01 16.92 -11.11
CA PHE A 168 1.82 17.02 -9.89
C PHE A 168 2.60 18.35 -9.81
N GLN A 169 2.86 19.01 -10.94
CA GLN A 169 3.52 20.31 -10.96
C GLN A 169 2.54 21.39 -10.49
N ALA A 170 1.32 21.37 -11.02
CA ALA A 170 0.29 22.35 -10.67
C ALA A 170 -0.10 22.32 -9.18
N ILE A 171 -0.02 21.15 -8.53
CA ILE A 171 -0.30 21.00 -7.10
C ILE A 171 0.94 21.11 -6.19
N GLY A 172 2.08 21.60 -6.72
CA GLY A 172 3.29 21.88 -5.93
C GLY A 172 4.12 20.66 -5.54
N LEU A 173 4.05 19.57 -6.31
CA LEU A 173 4.81 18.33 -6.06
C LEU A 173 5.93 18.08 -7.09
N ALA A 174 6.41 19.10 -7.82
CA ALA A 174 7.45 18.96 -8.84
C ALA A 174 8.77 18.36 -8.29
N ASP A 175 9.09 18.59 -7.02
CA ASP A 175 10.28 18.08 -6.31
C ASP A 175 9.96 16.91 -5.35
N TYR A 176 8.73 16.35 -5.41
CA TYR A 176 8.30 15.26 -4.52
C TYR A 176 9.05 13.94 -4.77
N GLY A 177 9.66 13.79 -5.91
CA GLY A 177 10.50 12.68 -6.30
C GLY A 177 11.41 13.07 -7.46
N LYS A 178 12.27 12.15 -7.86
CA LYS A 178 13.14 12.35 -9.01
C LYS A 178 12.43 11.86 -10.29
N PRO A 179 12.06 12.72 -11.23
CA PRO A 179 11.45 12.29 -12.49
C PRO A 179 12.44 11.50 -13.36
N GLY A 180 11.92 10.73 -14.28
CA GLY A 180 12.68 9.96 -15.28
C GLY A 180 13.44 8.75 -14.74
N ASN A 181 13.74 7.80 -15.62
CA ASN A 181 14.51 6.59 -15.31
C ASN A 181 14.02 5.82 -14.06
N TYR A 182 12.73 5.80 -13.82
CA TYR A 182 12.16 5.23 -12.59
C TYR A 182 12.54 3.74 -12.43
N PHE A 183 12.29 2.92 -13.44
CA PHE A 183 12.58 1.48 -13.36
C PHE A 183 14.06 1.19 -13.10
N ALA A 184 14.97 1.82 -13.83
CA ALA A 184 16.41 1.59 -13.64
C ALA A 184 16.85 1.90 -12.20
N ARG A 185 16.39 3.02 -11.63
CA ARG A 185 16.72 3.38 -10.24
C ARG A 185 16.12 2.42 -9.23
N GLN A 186 14.88 1.97 -9.45
CA GLN A 186 14.21 1.06 -8.53
C GLN A 186 14.80 -0.36 -8.59
N ILE A 187 15.13 -0.85 -9.79
CA ILE A 187 15.79 -2.15 -9.95
C ILE A 187 17.15 -2.15 -9.24
N ASP A 188 17.97 -1.11 -9.44
CA ASP A 188 19.26 -0.98 -8.73
C ASP A 188 19.07 -0.92 -7.20
N ARG A 189 18.13 -0.11 -6.73
CA ARG A 189 17.82 0.00 -5.30
C ARG A 189 17.41 -1.35 -4.70
N TRP A 190 16.45 -2.04 -5.32
CA TRP A 190 15.91 -3.28 -4.78
C TRP A 190 16.90 -4.45 -4.93
N SER A 191 17.74 -4.46 -5.98
CA SER A 191 18.85 -5.42 -6.12
C SER A 191 19.84 -5.28 -4.96
N ARG A 192 20.27 -4.06 -4.66
CA ARG A 192 21.18 -3.80 -3.52
C ARG A 192 20.55 -4.17 -2.19
N GLN A 193 19.27 -3.83 -1.99
CA GLN A 193 18.56 -4.14 -0.75
C GLN A 193 18.36 -5.64 -0.57
N TYR A 194 18.00 -6.37 -1.63
CA TYR A 194 17.89 -7.82 -1.61
C TYR A 194 19.23 -8.47 -1.22
N LYS A 195 20.32 -8.12 -1.92
CA LYS A 195 21.66 -8.66 -1.63
C LYS A 195 22.13 -8.38 -0.21
N ALA A 196 21.81 -7.21 0.33
CA ALA A 196 22.15 -6.84 1.71
C ALA A 196 21.32 -7.59 2.78
N SER A 197 20.18 -8.15 2.41
CA SER A 197 19.26 -8.88 3.31
C SER A 197 19.11 -10.35 2.94
N GLU A 198 19.96 -10.89 2.07
CA GLU A 198 19.90 -12.28 1.61
C GLU A 198 20.12 -13.25 2.78
N THR A 199 19.14 -14.10 3.06
CA THR A 199 19.19 -15.15 4.08
C THR A 199 19.28 -16.54 3.47
N GLU A 200 18.90 -16.67 2.20
CA GLU A 200 19.02 -17.86 1.36
C GLU A 200 19.20 -17.47 -0.09
N LYS A 201 19.84 -18.34 -0.86
CA LYS A 201 19.96 -18.14 -2.32
C LYS A 201 18.63 -18.45 -3.01
N ILE A 202 18.11 -17.48 -3.76
CA ILE A 202 16.90 -17.62 -4.59
C ILE A 202 17.32 -17.40 -6.05
N GLU A 203 17.46 -18.48 -6.82
CA GLU A 203 17.93 -18.44 -8.19
C GLU A 203 17.08 -17.53 -9.10
N ALA A 204 15.77 -17.53 -8.92
CA ALA A 204 14.85 -16.65 -9.63
C ALA A 204 15.17 -15.15 -9.38
N MET A 205 15.60 -14.77 -8.17
CA MET A 205 16.03 -13.39 -7.89
C MET A 205 17.33 -13.04 -8.62
N ASP A 206 18.31 -13.95 -8.64
CA ASP A 206 19.56 -13.71 -9.38
C ASP A 206 19.26 -13.47 -10.86
N ARG A 207 18.42 -14.31 -11.49
CA ARG A 207 17.98 -14.17 -12.87
C ARG A 207 17.24 -12.84 -13.12
N LEU A 208 16.33 -12.45 -12.22
CA LEU A 208 15.60 -11.19 -12.33
C LEU A 208 16.53 -9.97 -12.20
N ILE A 209 17.52 -10.02 -11.30
CA ILE A 209 18.53 -8.97 -11.13
C ILE A 209 19.34 -8.75 -12.43
N GLU A 210 19.65 -9.82 -13.14
CA GLU A 210 20.39 -9.77 -14.41
C GLU A 210 19.51 -9.33 -15.60
N TRP A 211 18.26 -9.82 -15.65
CA TRP A 211 17.38 -9.63 -16.78
C TRP A 211 16.70 -8.26 -16.80
N LEU A 212 16.18 -7.80 -15.64
CA LEU A 212 15.37 -6.58 -15.57
C LEU A 212 16.09 -5.32 -16.10
N PRO A 213 17.37 -5.05 -15.76
CA PRO A 213 18.04 -3.82 -16.22
C PRO A 213 18.17 -3.72 -17.73
N THR A 214 18.25 -4.85 -18.44
CA THR A 214 18.46 -4.92 -19.89
C THR A 214 17.18 -5.00 -20.71
N ASN A 215 16.02 -5.09 -20.03
CA ASN A 215 14.72 -5.25 -20.67
C ASN A 215 13.70 -4.16 -20.28
N ILE A 216 14.16 -3.02 -19.77
CA ILE A 216 13.28 -1.89 -19.45
C ILE A 216 12.56 -1.43 -20.72
N PRO A 217 11.21 -1.41 -20.73
CA PRO A 217 10.46 -0.93 -21.89
C PRO A 217 10.83 0.51 -22.25
N PRO A 218 10.81 0.86 -23.55
CA PRO A 218 11.06 2.23 -23.98
C PRO A 218 9.94 3.18 -23.52
N GLY A 219 10.28 4.46 -23.45
CA GLY A 219 9.39 5.50 -22.96
C GLY A 219 9.62 5.82 -21.48
N ASP A 220 9.29 7.04 -21.13
CA ASP A 220 9.44 7.53 -19.76
C ASP A 220 8.23 8.41 -19.44
N ALA A 221 7.43 7.96 -18.51
CA ALA A 221 6.28 8.69 -17.99
C ALA A 221 6.48 8.95 -16.50
N THR A 222 6.09 10.14 -16.05
CA THR A 222 6.20 10.52 -14.65
C THR A 222 4.86 11.01 -14.15
N THR A 223 4.42 10.43 -13.05
CA THR A 223 3.22 10.84 -12.31
C THR A 223 3.44 10.63 -10.81
N ILE A 224 2.47 11.00 -9.99
CA ILE A 224 2.44 10.57 -8.60
C ILE A 224 2.07 9.10 -8.57
N VAL A 225 2.91 8.27 -7.95
CA VAL A 225 2.63 6.86 -7.69
C VAL A 225 2.43 6.64 -6.19
N HIS A 226 1.49 5.78 -5.85
CA HIS A 226 1.23 5.39 -4.46
C HIS A 226 2.32 4.45 -3.91
N GLY A 227 2.73 3.50 -4.73
CA GLY A 227 3.76 2.52 -4.40
C GLY A 227 3.28 1.30 -3.61
N ASP A 228 2.08 1.33 -3.03
CA ASP A 228 1.41 0.20 -2.35
C ASP A 228 -0.11 0.28 -2.54
N TYR A 229 -0.57 0.51 -3.79
CA TYR A 229 -1.99 0.66 -4.08
C TYR A 229 -2.71 -0.68 -4.02
N ARG A 230 -3.45 -0.91 -2.94
CA ARG A 230 -4.15 -2.17 -2.65
C ARG A 230 -5.51 -1.91 -2.00
N LEU A 231 -6.39 -2.92 -2.08
CA LEU A 231 -7.73 -2.90 -1.51
C LEU A 231 -7.76 -2.53 -0.02
N ASP A 232 -6.83 -3.09 0.77
CA ASP A 232 -6.71 -2.87 2.21
C ASP A 232 -6.09 -1.52 2.58
N ASN A 233 -5.57 -0.76 1.60
CA ASN A 233 -5.13 0.63 1.76
C ASN A 233 -6.20 1.64 1.34
N MET A 234 -7.47 1.26 1.39
CA MET A 234 -8.61 2.14 1.05
C MET A 234 -9.71 2.07 2.09
N ILE A 235 -10.29 3.21 2.38
CA ILE A 235 -11.54 3.29 3.16
C ILE A 235 -12.69 3.48 2.18
N PHE A 236 -13.58 2.49 2.13
CA PHE A 236 -14.82 2.57 1.37
C PHE A 236 -15.96 3.12 2.20
N HIS A 237 -16.91 3.75 1.55
CA HIS A 237 -18.16 4.17 2.18
C HIS A 237 -18.87 2.98 2.86
N PRO A 238 -19.58 3.20 3.99
CA PRO A 238 -20.20 2.10 4.73
C PRO A 238 -21.13 1.20 3.91
N SER A 239 -21.84 1.73 2.92
CA SER A 239 -22.82 1.01 2.10
C SER A 239 -22.61 1.12 0.58
N GLU A 240 -21.84 2.11 0.10
CA GLU A 240 -21.60 2.34 -1.32
C GLU A 240 -20.24 1.76 -1.75
N PRO A 241 -20.01 1.50 -3.05
CA PRO A 241 -18.70 1.06 -3.56
C PRO A 241 -17.68 2.21 -3.66
N ARG A 242 -17.98 3.40 -3.15
CA ARG A 242 -17.18 4.61 -3.27
C ARG A 242 -16.03 4.62 -2.27
N VAL A 243 -14.81 4.90 -2.73
CA VAL A 243 -13.64 5.16 -1.88
C VAL A 243 -13.73 6.54 -1.25
N LEU A 244 -13.57 6.61 0.06
CA LEU A 244 -13.57 7.86 0.85
C LEU A 244 -12.15 8.36 1.12
N ALA A 245 -11.18 7.45 1.24
CA ALA A 245 -9.77 7.81 1.41
C ALA A 245 -8.86 6.67 0.95
N VAL A 246 -7.76 7.03 0.30
CA VAL A 246 -6.59 6.18 0.09
C VAL A 246 -5.63 6.41 1.25
N LEU A 247 -5.12 5.33 1.81
CA LEU A 247 -4.27 5.31 3.00
C LEU A 247 -2.83 4.90 2.64
N ASP A 248 -1.91 5.14 3.56
CA ASP A 248 -0.53 4.62 3.56
C ASP A 248 0.35 5.13 2.40
N TRP A 249 0.52 6.43 2.37
CA TRP A 249 1.30 7.17 1.36
C TRP A 249 2.83 7.14 1.60
N GLU A 250 3.32 6.31 2.53
CA GLU A 250 4.74 6.29 2.91
C GLU A 250 5.70 5.92 1.76
N LEU A 251 5.22 5.13 0.78
CA LEU A 251 6.00 4.72 -0.40
C LEU A 251 5.78 5.61 -1.62
N SER A 252 4.93 6.63 -1.50
CA SER A 252 4.57 7.50 -2.62
C SER A 252 5.75 8.36 -3.08
N THR A 253 5.80 8.59 -4.39
CA THR A 253 6.84 9.38 -5.04
C THR A 253 6.42 9.79 -6.44
N LEU A 254 7.28 10.52 -7.15
CA LEU A 254 7.18 10.62 -8.60
C LEU A 254 7.75 9.36 -9.25
N GLY A 255 6.95 8.70 -10.07
CA GLY A 255 7.31 7.42 -10.67
C GLY A 255 6.55 7.12 -11.96
N HIS A 256 6.81 5.95 -12.53
CA HIS A 256 6.16 5.51 -13.75
C HIS A 256 4.76 4.92 -13.44
N PRO A 257 3.68 5.39 -14.08
CA PRO A 257 2.31 4.96 -13.77
C PRO A 257 2.12 3.45 -13.91
N MET A 258 2.76 2.82 -14.90
CA MET A 258 2.66 1.37 -15.07
C MET A 258 3.35 0.58 -13.96
N ALA A 259 4.33 1.14 -13.25
CA ALA A 259 4.92 0.49 -12.08
C ALA A 259 3.93 0.40 -10.91
N ASP A 260 3.09 1.42 -10.75
CA ASP A 260 2.06 1.46 -9.69
C ASP A 260 0.83 0.64 -10.08
N PHE A 261 0.34 0.83 -11.30
CA PHE A 261 -0.83 0.09 -11.79
C PHE A 261 -0.56 -1.42 -11.88
N SER A 262 0.58 -1.86 -12.40
CA SER A 262 0.93 -3.30 -12.47
C SER A 262 1.21 -3.91 -11.09
N TYR A 263 1.64 -3.11 -10.09
CA TYR A 263 1.70 -3.58 -8.71
C TYR A 263 0.31 -3.99 -8.21
N HIS A 264 -0.69 -3.16 -8.42
CA HIS A 264 -2.08 -3.49 -8.10
C HIS A 264 -2.57 -4.72 -8.88
N MET A 265 -2.18 -4.82 -10.16
CA MET A 265 -2.55 -5.93 -11.04
C MET A 265 -1.90 -7.28 -10.69
N MET A 266 -0.85 -7.32 -9.85
CA MET A 266 -0.29 -8.60 -9.39
C MET A 266 -1.35 -9.50 -8.74
N THR A 267 -2.40 -8.92 -8.16
CA THR A 267 -3.53 -9.66 -7.57
C THR A 267 -4.14 -10.68 -8.54
N TRP A 268 -4.18 -10.41 -9.86
CA TRP A 268 -4.70 -11.34 -10.86
C TRP A 268 -3.75 -12.49 -11.19
N ARG A 269 -2.46 -12.31 -10.91
CA ARG A 269 -1.38 -13.28 -11.22
C ARG A 269 -1.05 -14.20 -10.06
N LEU A 270 -1.39 -13.80 -8.85
CA LEU A 270 -1.09 -14.54 -7.62
C LEU A 270 -2.32 -15.31 -7.14
N SER A 271 -2.11 -16.45 -6.50
CA SER A 271 -3.19 -17.21 -5.86
C SER A 271 -3.56 -16.63 -4.49
N PRO A 272 -4.72 -16.95 -3.94
CA PRO A 272 -5.11 -16.56 -2.59
C PRO A 272 -4.10 -16.98 -1.52
N ASP A 273 -3.47 -18.16 -1.69
CA ASP A 273 -2.51 -18.72 -0.74
C ASP A 273 -1.13 -18.05 -0.85
N GLU A 274 -0.75 -17.55 -2.03
CA GLU A 274 0.54 -16.89 -2.23
C GLU A 274 0.55 -15.47 -1.67
N PHE A 275 -0.40 -14.63 -2.10
CA PHE A 275 -0.41 -13.21 -1.70
C PHE A 275 -1.79 -12.56 -1.91
N ARG A 276 -2.86 -13.10 -1.30
CA ARG A 276 -4.22 -12.54 -1.43
C ARG A 276 -4.61 -12.31 -2.89
N GLY A 277 -4.33 -13.30 -3.74
CA GLY A 277 -4.55 -13.18 -5.18
C GLY A 277 -5.92 -13.66 -5.63
N LEU A 278 -6.16 -13.56 -6.92
CA LEU A 278 -7.38 -13.95 -7.61
C LEU A 278 -7.18 -15.16 -8.53
N ARG A 279 -5.92 -15.56 -8.80
CA ARG A 279 -5.60 -16.65 -9.71
C ARG A 279 -6.27 -17.96 -9.28
N GLY A 280 -6.91 -18.62 -10.23
CA GLY A 280 -7.65 -19.87 -9.98
C GLY A 280 -9.10 -19.67 -9.54
N SER A 281 -9.55 -18.43 -9.32
CA SER A 281 -10.93 -18.11 -9.01
C SER A 281 -11.79 -17.95 -10.27
N ASP A 282 -13.07 -18.29 -10.20
CA ASP A 282 -14.02 -18.02 -11.28
C ASP A 282 -14.46 -16.55 -11.24
N LEU A 283 -13.65 -15.68 -11.87
CA LEU A 283 -13.86 -14.23 -11.88
C LEU A 283 -15.22 -13.85 -12.49
N ALA A 284 -15.67 -14.57 -13.50
CA ALA A 284 -16.92 -14.29 -14.19
C ALA A 284 -18.12 -14.47 -13.25
N SER A 285 -18.21 -15.61 -12.57
CA SER A 285 -19.28 -15.87 -11.60
C SER A 285 -19.21 -14.94 -10.38
N LEU A 286 -18.02 -14.52 -9.99
CA LEU A 286 -17.81 -13.57 -8.91
C LEU A 286 -18.13 -12.11 -9.32
N GLY A 287 -18.25 -11.80 -10.61
CA GLY A 287 -18.43 -10.45 -11.11
C GLY A 287 -17.17 -9.59 -11.04
N ILE A 288 -16.00 -10.21 -10.84
CA ILE A 288 -14.72 -9.52 -10.83
C ILE A 288 -14.23 -9.38 -12.28
N PRO A 289 -13.78 -8.19 -12.74
CA PRO A 289 -13.29 -8.03 -14.09
C PRO A 289 -12.05 -8.90 -14.33
N THR A 290 -11.89 -9.40 -15.56
CA THR A 290 -10.65 -10.06 -15.98
C THR A 290 -9.50 -9.06 -15.98
N GLU A 291 -8.26 -9.56 -15.99
CA GLU A 291 -7.06 -8.71 -16.08
C GLU A 291 -7.12 -7.80 -17.31
N GLU A 292 -7.52 -8.34 -18.47
CA GLU A 292 -7.63 -7.58 -19.71
C GLU A 292 -8.72 -6.50 -19.66
N GLU A 293 -9.89 -6.83 -19.11
CA GLU A 293 -10.96 -5.85 -18.91
C GLU A 293 -10.52 -4.71 -17.99
N TYR A 294 -9.87 -5.07 -16.87
CA TYR A 294 -9.45 -4.10 -15.87
C TYR A 294 -8.35 -3.17 -16.38
N LEU A 295 -7.38 -3.72 -17.12
CA LEU A 295 -6.37 -2.92 -17.83
C LEU A 295 -7.03 -1.98 -18.83
N GLY A 296 -7.97 -2.49 -19.65
CA GLY A 296 -8.71 -1.66 -20.62
C GLY A 296 -9.52 -0.53 -19.96
N MET A 297 -10.10 -0.76 -18.78
CA MET A 297 -10.79 0.29 -18.01
C MET A 297 -9.82 1.40 -17.58
N TYR A 298 -8.65 1.03 -17.07
CA TYR A 298 -7.62 1.98 -16.67
C TYR A 298 -7.11 2.81 -17.84
N LEU A 299 -6.72 2.18 -18.95
CA LEU A 299 -6.19 2.87 -20.12
C LEU A 299 -7.18 3.90 -20.67
N ARG A 300 -8.47 3.54 -20.77
CA ARG A 300 -9.51 4.52 -21.18
C ARG A 300 -9.60 5.71 -20.24
N ARG A 301 -9.47 5.49 -18.92
CA ARG A 301 -9.56 6.56 -17.91
C ARG A 301 -8.36 7.50 -17.94
N VAL A 302 -7.17 6.98 -18.23
CA VAL A 302 -5.97 7.82 -18.34
C VAL A 302 -5.76 8.39 -19.75
N GLY A 303 -6.65 8.07 -20.72
CA GLY A 303 -6.59 8.62 -22.07
C GLY A 303 -5.52 7.98 -22.96
N VAL A 304 -5.11 6.75 -22.66
CA VAL A 304 -4.16 5.97 -23.46
C VAL A 304 -4.92 4.98 -24.34
N ALA A 305 -4.74 5.10 -25.66
CA ALA A 305 -5.48 4.28 -26.63
C ALA A 305 -4.94 2.85 -26.73
N ASP A 306 -3.62 2.72 -26.72
CA ASP A 306 -2.95 1.45 -26.99
C ASP A 306 -2.65 0.70 -25.69
N LYS A 307 -2.91 -0.63 -25.73
CA LYS A 307 -2.44 -1.53 -24.66
C LYS A 307 -0.92 -1.58 -24.69
N PRO A 308 -0.26 -1.74 -23.53
CA PRO A 308 1.17 -2.02 -23.51
C PRO A 308 1.46 -3.28 -24.32
N ASP A 309 2.59 -3.27 -25.02
CA ASP A 309 3.13 -4.47 -25.67
C ASP A 309 3.17 -5.63 -24.64
N PRO A 310 2.81 -6.86 -25.03
CA PRO A 310 2.82 -8.01 -24.11
C PRO A 310 4.15 -8.21 -23.39
N LYS A 311 5.28 -7.92 -24.04
CA LYS A 311 6.63 -7.97 -23.42
C LYS A 311 6.79 -6.89 -22.35
N ALA A 312 6.34 -5.67 -22.65
CA ALA A 312 6.35 -4.58 -21.66
C ALA A 312 5.44 -4.91 -20.47
N TRP A 313 4.26 -5.51 -20.72
CA TRP A 313 3.36 -5.93 -19.64
C TRP A 313 3.99 -6.99 -18.74
N SER A 314 4.59 -8.02 -19.32
CA SER A 314 5.33 -9.06 -18.56
C SER A 314 6.50 -8.46 -17.76
N PHE A 315 7.21 -7.48 -18.35
CA PHE A 315 8.27 -6.76 -17.62
C PHE A 315 7.70 -6.04 -16.37
N TYR A 316 6.59 -5.32 -16.50
CA TYR A 316 6.01 -4.61 -15.37
C TYR A 316 5.57 -5.55 -14.24
N MET A 317 5.00 -6.70 -14.59
CA MET A 317 4.61 -7.74 -13.63
C MET A 317 5.83 -8.36 -12.95
N ALA A 318 6.84 -8.79 -13.74
CA ALA A 318 8.08 -9.36 -13.23
C ALA A 318 8.82 -8.38 -12.30
N TYR A 319 8.88 -7.09 -12.67
CA TYR A 319 9.48 -6.04 -11.85
C TYR A 319 8.80 -5.91 -10.48
N ASN A 320 7.47 -5.93 -10.43
CA ASN A 320 6.76 -5.79 -9.16
C ASN A 320 6.90 -7.04 -8.28
N MET A 321 6.90 -8.23 -8.86
CA MET A 321 7.14 -9.47 -8.12
C MET A 321 8.58 -9.54 -7.60
N PHE A 322 9.57 -9.11 -8.39
CA PHE A 322 10.96 -8.91 -7.96
C PHE A 322 11.05 -7.95 -6.77
N ARG A 323 10.42 -6.77 -6.88
CA ARG A 323 10.39 -5.78 -5.80
C ARG A 323 9.76 -6.37 -4.53
N MET A 324 8.63 -7.05 -4.65
CA MET A 324 7.94 -7.66 -3.53
C MET A 324 8.79 -8.78 -2.90
N ALA A 325 9.43 -9.63 -3.68
CA ALA A 325 10.35 -10.65 -3.17
C ALA A 325 11.51 -10.02 -2.38
N GLY A 326 12.07 -8.90 -2.85
CA GLY A 326 13.09 -8.14 -2.13
C GLY A 326 12.60 -7.57 -0.80
N ILE A 327 11.37 -7.06 -0.75
CA ILE A 327 10.73 -6.60 0.49
C ILE A 327 10.56 -7.75 1.48
N LEU A 328 10.01 -8.88 1.03
CA LEU A 328 9.76 -10.07 1.85
C LEU A 328 11.07 -10.68 2.38
N GLN A 329 12.13 -10.69 1.57
CA GLN A 329 13.47 -11.08 2.00
C GLN A 329 14.01 -10.18 3.11
N GLY A 330 13.81 -8.87 3.00
CA GLY A 330 14.15 -7.92 4.06
C GLY A 330 13.34 -8.14 5.35
N VAL A 331 12.07 -8.55 5.24
CA VAL A 331 11.25 -8.95 6.39
C VAL A 331 11.83 -10.20 7.05
N MET A 332 12.20 -11.22 6.26
CA MET A 332 12.84 -12.45 6.76
C MET A 332 14.13 -12.13 7.51
N ALA A 333 15.02 -11.34 6.93
CA ALA A 333 16.29 -10.98 7.56
C ALA A 333 16.09 -10.30 8.93
N ARG A 334 15.15 -9.35 9.03
CA ARG A 334 14.81 -8.69 10.30
C ARG A 334 14.20 -9.66 11.32
N ALA A 335 13.37 -10.60 10.86
CA ALA A 335 12.76 -11.61 11.72
C ALA A 335 13.82 -12.53 12.32
N LEU A 336 14.77 -13.02 11.51
CA LEU A 336 15.88 -13.86 11.96
C LEU A 336 16.84 -13.12 12.90
N ALA A 337 17.02 -11.80 12.70
CA ALA A 337 17.83 -10.96 13.59
C ALA A 337 17.10 -10.56 14.90
N GLY A 338 15.86 -11.02 15.13
CA GLY A 338 15.07 -10.66 16.31
C GLY A 338 14.53 -9.22 16.31
N ASN A 339 14.63 -8.51 15.20
CA ASN A 339 14.24 -7.11 15.05
C ASN A 339 12.89 -6.93 14.31
N ALA A 340 12.08 -7.98 14.21
CA ALA A 340 10.80 -7.93 13.51
C ALA A 340 9.69 -7.34 14.40
N ALA A 341 8.85 -6.49 13.82
CA ALA A 341 7.74 -5.85 14.51
C ALA A 341 6.55 -6.81 14.79
N SER A 342 6.49 -8.00 14.17
CA SER A 342 5.39 -8.95 14.37
C SER A 342 5.84 -10.41 14.37
N ALA A 343 5.09 -11.26 15.08
CA ALA A 343 5.31 -12.71 15.13
C ALA A 343 5.09 -13.38 13.75
N GLN A 344 4.31 -12.76 12.85
CA GLN A 344 4.03 -13.27 11.51
C GLN A 344 5.15 -12.95 10.49
N ALA A 345 6.18 -12.21 10.89
CA ALA A 345 7.25 -11.78 9.98
C ALA A 345 8.01 -12.95 9.33
N LEU A 346 8.24 -14.04 10.05
CA LEU A 346 8.86 -15.24 9.50
C LEU A 346 7.99 -15.90 8.42
N GLU A 347 6.69 -15.97 8.64
CA GLU A 347 5.75 -16.55 7.67
C GLU A 347 5.67 -15.65 6.42
N ALA A 348 5.58 -14.34 6.61
CA ALA A 348 5.63 -13.39 5.50
C ALA A 348 6.93 -13.52 4.69
N GLY A 349 8.07 -13.60 5.36
CA GLY A 349 9.37 -13.74 4.73
C GLY A 349 9.52 -15.01 3.89
N ARG A 350 8.91 -16.13 4.28
CA ARG A 350 8.91 -17.39 3.50
C ARG A 350 8.30 -17.25 2.12
N ARG A 351 7.48 -16.21 1.89
CA ARG A 351 6.87 -15.93 0.59
C ARG A 351 7.83 -15.27 -0.40
N ALA A 352 9.05 -14.92 0.01
CA ALA A 352 10.03 -14.29 -0.88
C ALA A 352 10.39 -15.19 -2.08
N ARG A 353 10.66 -16.47 -1.84
CA ARG A 353 10.99 -17.45 -2.90
C ARG A 353 9.85 -17.64 -3.90
N PRO A 354 8.61 -18.04 -3.51
CA PRO A 354 7.53 -18.23 -4.47
C PRO A 354 7.17 -16.93 -5.21
N MET A 355 7.33 -15.76 -4.58
CA MET A 355 7.13 -14.47 -5.25
C MET A 355 8.18 -14.22 -6.34
N ALA A 356 9.45 -14.53 -6.08
CA ALA A 356 10.52 -14.42 -7.07
C ALA A 356 10.32 -15.40 -8.23
N GLU A 357 9.95 -16.64 -7.94
CA GLU A 357 9.64 -17.68 -8.93
C GLU A 357 8.46 -17.27 -9.82
N SER A 358 7.41 -16.70 -9.24
CA SER A 358 6.29 -16.12 -9.99
C SER A 358 6.75 -14.99 -10.92
N GLY A 359 7.65 -14.12 -10.44
CA GLY A 359 8.24 -13.06 -11.26
C GLY A 359 9.07 -13.59 -12.43
N TRP A 360 9.87 -14.65 -12.20
CA TRP A 360 10.62 -15.27 -13.28
C TRP A 360 9.72 -15.98 -14.29
N ALA A 361 8.65 -16.63 -13.84
CA ALA A 361 7.67 -17.24 -14.73
C ALA A 361 6.97 -16.25 -15.67
N GLU A 362 6.84 -14.95 -15.26
CA GLU A 362 6.39 -13.91 -16.19
C GLU A 362 7.37 -13.69 -17.33
N VAL A 363 8.67 -13.74 -17.05
CA VAL A 363 9.74 -13.62 -18.05
C VAL A 363 9.73 -14.83 -18.99
N GLU A 364 9.64 -16.05 -18.47
CA GLU A 364 9.61 -17.28 -19.27
C GLU A 364 8.40 -17.31 -20.21
N ARG A 365 7.22 -16.88 -19.75
CA ARG A 365 6.03 -16.76 -20.62
C ARG A 365 6.21 -15.78 -21.77
N MET A 366 7.00 -14.73 -21.58
CA MET A 366 7.30 -13.77 -22.62
C MET A 366 8.30 -14.33 -23.66
N LEU A 367 9.21 -15.21 -23.22
CA LEU A 367 10.25 -15.79 -24.08
C LEU A 367 9.76 -17.01 -24.86
N ALA A 368 8.67 -17.65 -24.43
CA ALA A 368 8.03 -18.78 -25.10
C ALA A 368 7.15 -18.31 -26.27
#